data_ace068f5cb12443043448ea41b8565b3
#
_entry.id   ace068f5cb12443043448ea41b8565b3
#
_cell.length_a   1.000
_cell.length_b   1.000
_cell.length_c   1.000
_cell.angle_alpha   90.00
_cell.angle_beta   90.00
_cell.angle_gamma   90.00
#
_symmetry.space_group_name_H-M   'P 1'
#
loop_
_entity.id
_entity.type
_entity.pdbx_description
1 polymer ?
#
loop_
_entity_poly.entity_id
_entity_poly.type
_entity_poly.pdbx_seq_one_letter_code
_entity_poly.pdbx_strand_id
1 'polypeptide(L)'
;MRINYAAVGVAGLAYWVLGGIWYSLLFARPFIALMGWTPEQAAAIQQNGEEPSLAVAFVTSLVLAYALALALRFVGAETARAGALVALALFAGFVATSNLETVLFESRPLGLYLINNGYHLVGMLGMGALLAAWKRREARVPAYQT
;
A
#
# COMPACT_ATOMS: atom_id res chain seq x y z
N MET A 1 15.35 -1.83 18.56
CA MET A 1 15.02 -0.81 17.54
C MET A 1 13.66 -0.20 17.84
N ARG A 2 13.53 1.13 17.88
CA ARG A 2 12.25 1.81 18.04
C ARG A 2 11.59 2.02 16.67
N ILE A 3 10.27 1.94 16.60
CA ILE A 3 9.52 2.26 15.38
C ILE A 3 9.55 3.78 15.18
N ASN A 4 9.89 4.21 13.97
CA ASN A 4 9.81 5.62 13.58
C ASN A 4 8.39 5.94 13.11
N TYR A 5 7.58 6.53 13.98
CA TYR A 5 6.19 6.88 13.67
C TYR A 5 6.07 7.93 12.56
N ALA A 6 7.05 8.84 12.43
CA ALA A 6 7.08 9.80 11.32
C ALA A 6 7.25 9.09 9.98
N ALA A 7 8.15 8.10 9.91
CA ALA A 7 8.32 7.28 8.71
C ALA A 7 7.04 6.48 8.38
N VAL A 8 6.35 5.95 9.40
CA VAL A 8 5.05 5.27 9.22
C VAL A 8 4.01 6.23 8.65
N GLY A 9 3.90 7.44 9.20
CA GLY A 9 2.97 8.45 8.70
C GLY A 9 3.22 8.82 7.25
N VAL A 10 4.49 9.07 6.89
CA VAL A 10 4.87 9.40 5.50
C VAL A 10 4.63 8.22 4.56
N ALA A 11 4.98 7.01 4.98
CA ALA A 11 4.77 5.81 4.18
C ALA A 11 3.27 5.53 3.91
N GLY A 12 2.44 5.66 4.95
CA GLY A 12 0.99 5.51 4.82
C GLY A 12 0.37 6.58 3.95
N LEU A 13 0.78 7.85 4.12
CA LEU A 13 0.32 8.95 3.26
C LEU A 13 0.72 8.73 1.80
N ALA A 14 1.97 8.35 1.53
CA ALA A 14 2.45 8.09 0.18
C ALA A 14 1.68 6.93 -0.49
N TYR A 15 1.38 5.89 0.26
CA TYR A 15 0.57 4.77 -0.21
C TYR A 15 -0.87 5.19 -0.54
N TRP A 16 -1.49 6.00 0.31
CA TRP A 16 -2.83 6.54 0.09
C TRP A 16 -2.89 7.44 -1.16
N VAL A 17 -1.92 8.35 -1.31
CA VAL A 17 -1.78 9.22 -2.50
C VAL A 17 -1.56 8.39 -3.77
N LEU A 18 -0.73 7.34 -3.70
CA LEU A 18 -0.55 6.42 -4.81
C LEU A 18 -1.88 5.78 -5.22
N GLY A 19 -2.73 5.41 -4.27
CA GLY A 19 -4.07 4.89 -4.55
C GLY A 19 -4.94 5.87 -5.31
N GLY A 20 -4.95 7.14 -4.91
CA GLY A 20 -5.64 8.20 -5.65
C GLY A 20 -5.16 8.31 -7.10
N ILE A 21 -3.84 8.37 -7.31
CA ILE A 21 -3.23 8.43 -8.64
C ILE A 21 -3.56 7.15 -9.44
N TRP A 22 -3.44 5.99 -8.82
CA TRP A 22 -3.65 4.69 -9.46
C TRP A 22 -5.06 4.54 -10.03
N TYR A 23 -6.06 4.78 -9.19
CA TYR A 23 -7.46 4.57 -9.55
C TYR A 23 -8.13 5.75 -10.26
N SER A 24 -7.62 6.98 -10.11
CA SER A 24 -8.21 8.16 -10.75
C SER A 24 -7.52 8.55 -12.05
N LEU A 25 -6.21 8.32 -12.19
CA LEU A 25 -5.44 8.76 -13.37
C LEU A 25 -4.95 7.60 -14.23
N LEU A 26 -4.31 6.58 -13.63
CA LEU A 26 -3.65 5.53 -14.41
C LEU A 26 -4.63 4.48 -14.91
N PHE A 27 -5.52 4.01 -14.05
CA PHE A 27 -6.40 2.87 -14.31
C PHE A 27 -7.89 3.17 -14.18
N ALA A 28 -8.30 4.45 -14.15
CA ALA A 28 -9.69 4.84 -13.98
C ALA A 28 -10.63 4.17 -15.01
N ARG A 29 -10.31 4.30 -16.30
CA ARG A 29 -11.14 3.74 -17.37
C ARG A 29 -11.24 2.21 -17.33
N PRO A 30 -10.13 1.45 -17.33
CA PRO A 30 -10.19 0.00 -17.28
C PRO A 30 -10.80 -0.51 -15.96
N PHE A 31 -10.59 0.17 -14.85
CA PHE A 31 -11.19 -0.18 -13.57
C PHE A 31 -12.74 -0.08 -13.62
N ILE A 32 -13.27 1.06 -14.05
CA ILE A 32 -14.72 1.29 -14.19
C ILE A 32 -15.35 0.26 -15.14
N ALA A 33 -14.71 0.00 -16.29
CA ALA A 33 -15.17 -0.97 -17.26
C ALA A 33 -15.21 -2.40 -16.69
N LEU A 34 -14.18 -2.80 -15.96
CA LEU A 34 -14.09 -4.12 -15.33
C LEU A 34 -15.05 -4.29 -14.14
N MET A 35 -15.37 -3.20 -13.45
CA MET A 35 -16.41 -3.19 -12.41
C MET A 35 -17.82 -3.30 -12.98
N GLY A 36 -18.01 -3.09 -14.28
CA GLY A 36 -19.32 -3.10 -14.94
C GLY A 36 -20.22 -1.94 -14.54
N TRP A 37 -19.65 -0.83 -14.06
CA TRP A 37 -20.41 0.36 -13.67
C TRP A 37 -20.87 1.15 -14.89
N THR A 38 -22.13 1.60 -14.86
CA THR A 38 -22.59 2.59 -15.82
C THR A 38 -21.97 3.96 -15.53
N PRO A 39 -21.93 4.89 -16.53
CA PRO A 39 -21.43 6.24 -16.30
C PRO A 39 -22.14 6.97 -15.14
N GLU A 40 -23.46 6.74 -15.00
CA GLU A 40 -24.28 7.33 -13.93
C GLU A 40 -23.89 6.76 -12.56
N GLN A 41 -23.64 5.45 -12.48
CA GLN A 41 -23.18 4.79 -11.24
C GLN A 41 -21.78 5.28 -10.84
N ALA A 42 -20.86 5.39 -11.79
CA ALA A 42 -19.53 5.92 -11.54
C ALA A 42 -19.58 7.37 -11.05
N ALA A 43 -20.41 8.22 -11.67
CA ALA A 43 -20.59 9.61 -11.24
C ALA A 43 -21.24 9.71 -9.86
N ALA A 44 -22.24 8.87 -9.56
CA ALA A 44 -22.90 8.84 -8.25
C ALA A 44 -21.96 8.42 -7.12
N ILE A 45 -21.07 7.47 -7.38
CA ILE A 45 -20.03 7.05 -6.41
C ILE A 45 -19.06 8.20 -6.13
N GLN A 46 -18.63 8.92 -7.17
CA GLN A 46 -17.78 10.10 -7.03
C GLN A 46 -18.43 11.22 -6.23
N GLN A 47 -19.73 11.46 -6.40
CA GLN A 47 -20.42 12.56 -5.72
C GLN A 47 -20.85 12.25 -4.27
N ASN A 48 -21.23 11.01 -3.98
CA ASN A 48 -21.90 10.67 -2.73
C ASN A 48 -21.10 9.74 -1.79
N GLY A 49 -20.02 9.15 -2.25
CA GLY A 49 -19.33 8.07 -1.53
C GLY A 49 -17.87 8.31 -1.18
N GLU A 50 -17.29 9.42 -1.62
CA GLU A 50 -15.82 9.55 -1.54
C GLU A 50 -15.30 9.91 -0.15
N GLU A 51 -15.92 10.85 0.57
CA GLU A 51 -15.34 11.36 1.81
C GLU A 51 -15.17 10.31 2.92
N PRO A 52 -16.19 9.52 3.30
CA PRO A 52 -16.01 8.49 4.32
C PRO A 52 -15.07 7.39 3.87
N SER A 53 -15.15 6.99 2.59
CA SER A 53 -14.30 5.93 2.02
C SER A 53 -12.84 6.34 1.95
N LEU A 54 -12.56 7.59 1.59
CA LEU A 54 -11.19 8.13 1.54
C LEU A 54 -10.56 8.22 2.93
N ALA A 55 -11.34 8.62 3.95
CA ALA A 55 -10.87 8.65 5.33
C ALA A 55 -10.54 7.25 5.85
N VAL A 56 -11.42 6.27 5.60
CA VAL A 56 -11.17 4.87 5.95
C VAL A 56 -9.95 4.33 5.21
N ALA A 57 -9.83 4.61 3.90
CA ALA A 57 -8.67 4.22 3.11
C ALA A 57 -7.36 4.82 3.64
N PHE A 58 -7.39 6.06 4.12
CA PHE A 58 -6.23 6.68 4.78
C PHE A 58 -5.86 5.95 6.07
N VAL A 59 -6.82 5.67 6.94
CA VAL A 59 -6.58 4.93 8.18
C VAL A 59 -6.03 3.53 7.90
N THR A 60 -6.60 2.81 6.94
CA THR A 60 -6.11 1.48 6.55
C THR A 60 -4.69 1.52 5.99
N SER A 61 -4.33 2.58 5.25
CA SER A 61 -2.96 2.75 4.75
C SER A 61 -1.95 2.98 5.89
N LEU A 62 -2.34 3.70 6.95
CA LEU A 62 -1.51 3.86 8.16
C LEU A 62 -1.34 2.54 8.92
N VAL A 63 -2.42 1.76 9.05
CA VAL A 63 -2.38 0.43 9.69
C VAL A 63 -1.44 -0.49 8.90
N LEU A 64 -1.54 -0.50 7.57
CA LEU A 64 -0.67 -1.30 6.70
C LEU A 64 0.81 -0.88 6.85
N ALA A 65 1.08 0.43 6.83
CA ALA A 65 2.44 0.95 7.02
C ALA A 65 3.02 0.59 8.39
N TYR A 66 2.20 0.65 9.44
CA TYR A 66 2.61 0.26 10.78
C TYR A 66 2.88 -1.24 10.90
N ALA A 67 2.00 -2.08 10.36
CA ALA A 67 2.19 -3.54 10.34
C ALA A 67 3.46 -3.93 9.57
N LEU A 68 3.71 -3.28 8.43
CA LEU A 68 4.95 -3.49 7.67
C LEU A 68 6.18 -3.03 8.45
N ALA A 69 6.12 -1.89 9.16
CA ALA A 69 7.21 -1.43 10.02
C ALA A 69 7.52 -2.42 11.16
N LEU A 70 6.48 -3.06 11.73
CA LEU A 70 6.66 -4.14 12.70
C LEU A 70 7.35 -5.36 12.08
N ALA A 71 6.88 -5.81 10.92
CA ALA A 71 7.48 -6.95 10.22
C ALA A 71 8.98 -6.69 9.90
N LEU A 72 9.30 -5.50 9.38
CA LEU A 72 10.68 -5.09 9.10
C LEU A 72 11.55 -5.07 10.37
N ARG A 73 10.97 -4.67 11.50
CA ARG A 73 11.65 -4.71 12.80
C ARG A 73 11.93 -6.13 13.25
N PHE A 74 10.97 -7.05 13.13
CA PHE A 74 11.15 -8.45 13.52
C PHE A 74 12.20 -9.17 12.68
N VAL A 75 12.24 -8.88 11.36
CA VAL A 75 13.23 -9.46 10.44
C VAL A 75 14.58 -8.77 10.53
N GLY A 76 14.66 -7.57 11.12
CA GLY A 76 15.89 -6.79 11.17
C GLY A 76 16.29 -6.19 9.82
N ALA A 77 15.32 -5.85 8.96
CA ALA A 77 15.59 -5.24 7.66
C ALA A 77 16.03 -3.77 7.83
N GLU A 78 17.25 -3.45 7.41
CA GLU A 78 17.86 -2.12 7.61
C GLU A 78 18.23 -1.39 6.31
N THR A 79 18.01 -2.01 5.17
CA THR A 79 18.27 -1.41 3.86
C THR A 79 17.00 -1.34 3.01
N ALA A 80 16.92 -0.37 2.09
CA ALA A 80 15.78 -0.26 1.17
C ALA A 80 15.52 -1.57 0.42
N ARG A 81 16.58 -2.24 -0.04
CA ARG A 81 16.47 -3.53 -0.73
C ARG A 81 15.90 -4.62 0.18
N ALA A 82 16.40 -4.75 1.41
CA ALA A 82 15.88 -5.73 2.35
C ALA A 82 14.43 -5.43 2.71
N GLY A 83 14.07 -4.16 2.92
CA GLY A 83 12.70 -3.75 3.17
C GLY A 83 11.74 -4.07 2.03
N ALA A 84 12.16 -3.82 0.78
CA ALA A 84 11.38 -4.17 -0.40
C ALA A 84 11.19 -5.69 -0.55
N LEU A 85 12.22 -6.50 -0.27
CA LEU A 85 12.12 -7.96 -0.32
C LEU A 85 11.18 -8.54 0.73
N VAL A 86 11.20 -8.01 1.95
CA VAL A 86 10.24 -8.39 3.00
C VAL A 86 8.82 -8.01 2.59
N ALA A 87 8.63 -6.80 2.07
CA ALA A 87 7.33 -6.35 1.56
C ALA A 87 6.83 -7.22 0.40
N LEU A 88 7.72 -7.61 -0.52
CA LEU A 88 7.39 -8.52 -1.62
C LEU A 88 6.94 -9.90 -1.10
N ALA A 89 7.64 -10.45 -0.13
CA ALA A 89 7.28 -11.75 0.46
C ALA A 89 5.90 -11.69 1.15
N LEU A 90 5.62 -10.63 1.91
CA LEU A 90 4.33 -10.41 2.55
C LEU A 90 3.20 -10.17 1.52
N PHE A 91 3.48 -9.38 0.48
CA PHE A 91 2.54 -9.20 -0.62
C PHE A 91 2.21 -10.54 -1.30
N ALA A 92 3.21 -11.30 -1.71
CA ALA A 92 3.01 -12.56 -2.43
C ALA A 92 2.29 -13.60 -1.56
N GLY A 93 2.69 -13.73 -0.28
CA GLY A 93 2.15 -14.75 0.62
C GLY A 93 0.77 -14.43 1.19
N PHE A 94 0.43 -13.17 1.37
CA PHE A 94 -0.82 -12.78 2.04
C PHE A 94 -1.78 -12.01 1.14
N VAL A 95 -1.30 -11.03 0.39
CA VAL A 95 -2.19 -10.14 -0.39
C VAL A 95 -2.57 -10.79 -1.72
N ALA A 96 -1.58 -11.18 -2.52
CA ALA A 96 -1.83 -11.75 -3.85
C ALA A 96 -2.60 -13.08 -3.78
N THR A 97 -2.25 -13.94 -2.84
CA THR A 97 -2.92 -15.23 -2.62
C THR A 97 -4.35 -15.06 -2.17
N SER A 98 -4.61 -14.23 -1.14
CA SER A 98 -5.96 -13.99 -0.64
C SER A 98 -6.86 -13.33 -1.68
N ASN A 99 -6.33 -12.35 -2.43
CA ASN A 99 -7.10 -11.70 -3.49
C ASN A 99 -7.39 -12.61 -4.69
N LEU A 100 -6.62 -13.68 -4.89
CA LEU A 100 -6.87 -14.64 -5.98
C LEU A 100 -8.22 -15.36 -5.80
N GLU A 101 -8.66 -15.53 -4.57
CA GLU A 101 -9.96 -16.12 -4.26
C GLU A 101 -11.12 -15.35 -4.91
N THR A 102 -11.00 -14.04 -5.08
CA THR A 102 -12.03 -13.22 -5.73
C THR A 102 -12.21 -13.59 -7.20
N VAL A 103 -11.14 -14.01 -7.88
CA VAL A 103 -11.22 -14.49 -9.27
C VAL A 103 -11.78 -15.91 -9.32
N LEU A 104 -11.36 -16.79 -8.40
CA LEU A 104 -11.72 -18.20 -8.42
C LEU A 104 -13.15 -18.45 -7.96
N PHE A 105 -13.60 -17.79 -6.90
CA PHE A 105 -14.88 -18.06 -6.25
C PHE A 105 -15.94 -16.97 -6.47
N GLU A 106 -15.54 -15.72 -6.69
CA GLU A 106 -16.46 -14.61 -6.93
C GLU A 106 -16.61 -14.28 -8.42
N SER A 107 -15.95 -15.01 -9.32
CA SER A 107 -15.98 -14.80 -10.77
C SER A 107 -15.61 -13.37 -11.19
N ARG A 108 -14.75 -12.69 -10.43
CA ARG A 108 -14.29 -11.35 -10.78
C ARG A 108 -13.31 -11.39 -11.95
N PRO A 109 -13.32 -10.38 -12.83
CA PRO A 109 -12.40 -10.32 -13.96
C PRO A 109 -10.93 -10.34 -13.52
N LEU A 110 -10.10 -11.15 -14.17
CA LEU A 110 -8.65 -11.19 -13.92
C LEU A 110 -7.98 -9.81 -14.05
N GLY A 111 -8.46 -8.98 -14.98
CA GLY A 111 -7.98 -7.60 -15.13
C GLY A 111 -8.14 -6.77 -13.88
N LEU A 112 -9.25 -6.93 -13.15
CA LEU A 112 -9.49 -6.24 -11.88
C LEU A 112 -8.50 -6.71 -10.79
N TYR A 113 -8.25 -8.03 -10.72
CA TYR A 113 -7.22 -8.60 -9.84
C TYR A 113 -5.84 -8.00 -10.13
N LEU A 114 -5.44 -7.89 -11.41
CA LEU A 114 -4.15 -7.33 -11.79
C LEU A 114 -4.03 -5.85 -11.44
N ILE A 115 -5.06 -5.04 -11.65
CA ILE A 115 -5.07 -3.62 -11.28
C ILE A 115 -4.91 -3.46 -9.77
N ASN A 116 -5.71 -4.18 -8.97
CA ASN A 116 -5.69 -4.06 -7.52
C ASN A 116 -4.38 -4.58 -6.92
N ASN A 117 -3.91 -5.74 -7.36
CA ASN A 117 -2.65 -6.29 -6.85
C ASN A 117 -1.43 -5.52 -7.36
N GLY A 118 -1.48 -4.92 -8.56
CA GLY A 118 -0.46 -4.00 -9.05
C GLY A 118 -0.29 -2.80 -8.12
N TYR A 119 -1.38 -2.19 -7.68
CA TYR A 119 -1.37 -1.12 -6.69
C TYR A 119 -0.72 -1.56 -5.36
N HIS A 120 -1.19 -2.68 -4.81
CA HIS A 120 -0.64 -3.21 -3.55
C HIS A 120 0.84 -3.57 -3.69
N LEU A 121 1.25 -4.17 -4.80
CA LEU A 121 2.64 -4.53 -5.05
C LEU A 121 3.55 -3.29 -5.06
N VAL A 122 3.24 -2.32 -5.91
CA VAL A 122 4.05 -1.09 -6.02
C VAL A 122 4.08 -0.33 -4.70
N GLY A 123 2.92 -0.18 -4.07
CA GLY A 123 2.80 0.54 -2.81
C GLY A 123 3.54 -0.14 -1.65
N MET A 124 3.42 -1.45 -1.49
CA MET A 124 4.11 -2.19 -0.42
C MET A 124 5.62 -2.22 -0.62
N LEU A 125 6.10 -2.38 -1.86
CA LEU A 125 7.54 -2.31 -2.17
C LEU A 125 8.09 -0.93 -1.82
N GLY A 126 7.41 0.14 -2.22
CA GLY A 126 7.79 1.51 -1.89
C GLY A 126 7.80 1.78 -0.40
N MET A 127 6.76 1.37 0.33
CA MET A 127 6.69 1.49 1.79
C MET A 127 7.80 0.70 2.48
N GLY A 128 8.04 -0.54 2.08
CA GLY A 128 9.08 -1.39 2.66
C GLY A 128 10.47 -0.79 2.48
N ALA A 129 10.77 -0.31 1.28
CA ALA A 129 12.03 0.37 0.99
C ALA A 129 12.21 1.64 1.81
N LEU A 130 11.18 2.49 1.88
CA LEU A 130 11.19 3.75 2.61
C LEU A 130 11.35 3.54 4.12
N LEU A 131 10.55 2.67 4.71
CA LEU A 131 10.58 2.38 6.14
C LEU A 131 11.93 1.81 6.59
N ALA A 132 12.51 0.89 5.83
CA ALA A 132 13.81 0.30 6.13
C ALA A 132 14.98 1.31 5.93
N ALA A 133 14.92 2.11 4.87
CA ALA A 133 15.95 3.13 4.60
C ALA A 133 15.93 4.28 5.62
N TRP A 134 14.75 4.69 6.09
CA TRP A 134 14.61 5.78 7.06
C TRP A 134 15.21 5.43 8.41
N LYS A 135 15.08 4.19 8.86
CA LYS A 135 15.73 3.70 10.10
C LYS A 135 17.26 3.87 10.08
N ARG A 136 17.88 3.73 8.91
CA ARG A 136 19.33 3.84 8.75
C ARG A 136 19.85 5.27 8.94
N ARG A 137 19.03 6.30 8.67
CA ARG A 137 19.43 7.70 8.85
C ARG A 137 19.54 8.11 10.31
N GLU A 138 18.68 7.60 11.19
CA GLU A 138 18.70 7.91 12.62
C GLU A 138 19.88 7.24 13.35
N ALA A 139 20.32 6.06 12.90
CA ALA A 139 21.46 5.36 13.49
C ALA A 139 22.84 6.00 13.17
N ARG A 140 22.88 7.00 12.27
CA ARG A 140 24.12 7.69 11.86
C ARG A 140 24.37 9.02 12.56
N VAL A 141 23.57 9.42 13.55
CA VAL A 141 23.92 10.56 14.40
C VAL A 141 25.03 10.09 15.32
N PRO A 142 26.29 10.57 15.16
CA PRO A 142 27.37 10.16 16.05
C PRO A 142 27.01 10.62 17.45
N ALA A 143 27.06 9.71 18.43
CA ALA A 143 27.10 10.09 19.82
C ALA A 143 28.35 10.96 20.01
N TYR A 144 28.15 12.25 20.21
CA TYR A 144 29.23 13.12 20.65
C TYR A 144 29.70 12.56 22.00
N GLN A 145 30.87 12.02 22.00
CA GLN A 145 31.60 11.70 23.23
C GLN A 145 31.84 13.04 23.96
N THR A 146 31.17 13.24 25.06
CA THR A 146 31.52 14.22 26.09
C THR A 146 32.62 13.64 26.96
#